data_3ee84b2c694325fe151ba13f28496e92
#
_entry.id   3ee84b2c694325fe151ba13f28496e92
#
_cell.length_a   1.000
_cell.length_b   1.000
_cell.length_c   1.000
_cell.angle_alpha   90.00
_cell.angle_beta   90.00
_cell.angle_gamma   90.00
#
_symmetry.space_group_name_H-M   'P 1'
#
loop_
_entity.id
_entity.type
_entity.pdbx_description
1 polymer ?
#
loop_
_entity_poly.entity_id
_entity_poly.type
_entity_poly.pdbx_seq_one_letter_code
_entity_poly.pdbx_strand_id
1 'polypeptide(L)' 'MTTNLEQRACALAVYMIETGATVRAVAKQFGISKSTVHKTLTVRLRQCNYPLYLQVREVLDQNKRER' A
#
# COMPACT_ATOMS: atom_id res chain seq x y z
N MET A 1 -9.11 -2.96 20.79
CA MET A 1 -8.62 -4.05 19.96
C MET A 1 -8.16 -3.53 18.62
N THR A 2 -6.98 -3.94 18.21
CA THR A 2 -6.43 -3.51 16.96
C THR A 2 -7.25 -4.05 15.79
N THR A 3 -7.58 -3.21 14.86
CA THR A 3 -8.32 -3.66 13.70
C THR A 3 -7.37 -4.33 12.72
N ASN A 4 -7.81 -5.41 12.13
CA ASN A 4 -7.01 -6.09 11.12
C ASN A 4 -6.77 -5.19 9.90
N LEU A 5 -7.67 -4.24 9.69
CA LEU A 5 -7.56 -3.34 8.55
C LEU A 5 -6.36 -2.43 8.67
N GLU A 6 -6.08 -1.92 9.86
CA GLU A 6 -4.92 -1.07 10.07
C GLU A 6 -3.63 -1.84 9.92
N GLN A 7 -3.58 -3.04 10.49
CA GLN A 7 -2.41 -3.89 10.34
C GLN A 7 -2.18 -4.26 8.89
N ARG A 8 -3.23 -4.56 8.18
CA ARG A 8 -3.12 -4.90 6.77
C ARG A 8 -2.61 -3.72 5.96
N ALA A 9 -3.11 -2.52 6.25
CA ALA A 9 -2.66 -1.33 5.54
C ALA A 9 -1.17 -1.13 5.72
N CYS A 10 -0.68 -1.26 6.95
CA CYS A 10 0.73 -1.11 7.22
C CYS A 10 1.55 -2.21 6.55
N ALA A 11 1.06 -3.44 6.57
CA ALA A 11 1.76 -4.55 5.94
C ALA A 11 1.91 -4.35 4.43
N LEU A 12 0.83 -3.93 3.79
CA LEU A 12 0.87 -3.66 2.36
C LEU A 12 1.86 -2.55 2.05
N ALA A 13 1.84 -1.49 2.87
CA ALA A 13 2.70 -0.35 2.67
C ALA A 13 4.17 -0.72 2.82
N VAL A 14 4.50 -1.43 3.88
CA VAL A 14 5.88 -1.83 4.14
C VAL A 14 6.40 -2.72 3.02
N TYR A 15 5.58 -3.69 2.62
CA TYR A 15 5.98 -4.59 1.53
C TYR A 15 6.27 -3.80 0.25
N MET A 16 5.38 -2.87 -0.08
CA MET A 16 5.55 -2.08 -1.29
C MET A 16 6.81 -1.22 -1.22
N ILE A 17 7.05 -0.59 -0.08
CA ILE A 17 8.21 0.28 0.09
C ILE A 17 9.50 -0.50 0.02
N GLU A 18 9.55 -1.63 0.71
CA GLU A 18 10.79 -2.41 0.80
C GLU A 18 11.14 -3.09 -0.51
N THR A 19 10.14 -3.54 -1.25
CA THR A 19 10.40 -4.26 -2.50
C THR A 19 10.24 -3.40 -3.74
N GLY A 20 9.66 -2.23 -3.60
CA GLY A 20 9.35 -1.40 -4.75
C GLY A 20 8.27 -2.00 -5.64
N ALA A 21 7.45 -2.88 -5.08
CA ALA A 21 6.45 -3.60 -5.86
C ALA A 21 5.34 -2.68 -6.35
N THR A 22 4.72 -3.10 -7.46
CA THR A 22 3.56 -2.38 -7.98
C THR A 22 2.31 -2.79 -7.20
N VAL A 23 1.24 -2.00 -7.37
CA VAL A 23 -0.04 -2.33 -6.74
C VAL A 23 -0.49 -3.74 -7.16
N ARG A 24 -0.29 -4.07 -8.43
CA ARG A 24 -0.65 -5.39 -8.93
C ARG A 24 0.13 -6.49 -8.22
N ALA A 25 1.43 -6.30 -8.05
CA ALA A 25 2.27 -7.29 -7.37
C ALA A 25 1.86 -7.45 -5.92
N VAL A 26 1.57 -6.36 -5.25
CA VAL A 26 1.12 -6.41 -3.86
C VAL A 26 -0.20 -7.15 -3.76
N ALA A 27 -1.12 -6.87 -4.66
CA ALA A 27 -2.43 -7.53 -4.67
C ALA A 27 -2.26 -9.04 -4.83
N LYS A 28 -1.38 -9.44 -5.73
CA LYS A 28 -1.14 -10.85 -5.97
C LYS A 28 -0.49 -11.51 -4.76
N GLN A 29 0.46 -10.83 -4.16
CA GLN A 29 1.18 -11.37 -3.00
C GLN A 29 0.24 -11.60 -1.82
N PHE A 30 -0.70 -10.70 -1.60
CA PHE A 30 -1.60 -10.76 -0.47
C PHE A 30 -2.94 -11.42 -0.79
N GLY A 31 -3.14 -11.81 -2.04
CA GLY A 31 -4.37 -12.50 -2.44
C GLY A 31 -5.61 -11.63 -2.38
N ILE A 32 -5.46 -10.36 -2.71
CA ILE A 32 -6.60 -9.42 -2.73
C ILE A 32 -6.61 -8.69 -4.06
N SER A 33 -7.68 -7.94 -4.31
CA SER A 33 -7.82 -7.26 -5.58
C SER A 33 -6.96 -6.00 -5.61
N LYS A 34 -6.62 -5.58 -6.81
CA LYS A 34 -5.85 -4.36 -7.02
C LYS A 34 -6.59 -3.14 -6.47
N SER A 35 -7.89 -3.11 -6.67
CA SER A 35 -8.70 -2.01 -6.15
C SER A 35 -8.63 -1.94 -4.64
N THR A 36 -8.67 -3.09 -3.98
CA THR A 36 -8.57 -3.13 -2.53
C THR A 36 -7.23 -2.60 -2.04
N VAL A 37 -6.14 -2.99 -2.71
CA VAL A 37 -4.82 -2.50 -2.36
C VAL A 37 -4.77 -0.99 -2.47
N HIS A 38 -5.20 -0.47 -3.62
CA HIS A 38 -5.16 0.96 -3.86
C HIS A 38 -5.98 1.73 -2.82
N LYS A 39 -7.18 1.26 -2.56
CA LYS A 39 -8.05 1.92 -1.59
C LYS A 39 -7.45 1.86 -0.19
N THR A 40 -6.93 0.71 0.18
CA THR A 40 -6.32 0.56 1.50
C THR A 40 -5.15 1.51 1.68
N LEU A 41 -4.29 1.59 0.68
CA LEU A 41 -3.10 2.44 0.77
C LEU A 41 -3.42 3.92 0.71
N THR A 42 -4.45 4.31 -0.04
CA THR A 42 -4.74 5.73 -0.20
C THR A 42 -5.75 6.27 0.82
N VAL A 43 -6.59 5.42 1.38
CA VAL A 43 -7.60 5.85 2.33
C VAL A 43 -7.25 5.45 3.75
N ARG A 44 -7.11 4.15 3.98
CA ARG A 44 -6.88 3.64 5.33
C ARG A 44 -5.53 4.06 5.86
N LEU A 45 -4.48 3.87 5.08
CA LEU A 45 -3.13 4.17 5.52
C LEU A 45 -2.99 5.66 5.83
N ARG A 46 -3.60 6.49 5.02
CA ARG A 46 -3.55 7.93 5.23
C ARG A 46 -4.11 8.31 6.60
N GLN A 47 -5.14 7.59 7.04
CA GLN A 47 -5.78 7.90 8.32
C GLN A 47 -5.03 7.33 9.50
N CYS A 48 -4.38 6.18 9.35
CA CYS A 48 -3.75 5.54 10.49
C CYS A 48 -2.23 5.78 10.57
N ASN A 49 -1.58 6.05 9.44
CA ASN A 49 -0.14 6.28 9.45
C ASN A 49 0.24 7.20 8.29
N TYR A 50 0.06 8.47 8.50
CA TYR A 50 0.27 9.47 7.45
C TYR A 50 1.71 9.47 6.92
N PRO A 51 2.76 9.45 7.75
CA PRO A 51 4.13 9.40 7.23
C PRO A 51 4.38 8.22 6.32
N LEU A 52 3.86 7.06 6.68
CA LEU A 52 4.01 5.87 5.85
C LEU A 52 3.24 6.03 4.54
N TYR A 53 2.07 6.67 4.61
CA TYR A 53 1.28 6.96 3.43
C TYR A 53 2.06 7.81 2.42
N LEU A 54 2.81 8.79 2.91
CA LEU A 54 3.60 9.63 2.03
C LEU A 54 4.67 8.83 1.31
N GLN A 55 5.30 7.90 2.00
CA GLN A 55 6.31 7.04 1.38
C GLN A 55 5.69 6.15 0.30
N VAL A 56 4.50 5.63 0.58
CA VAL A 56 3.81 4.80 -0.40
C VAL A 56 3.45 5.62 -1.63
N ARG A 57 3.04 6.85 -1.42
CA ARG A 57 2.71 7.73 -2.56
C ARG A 57 3.90 7.92 -3.48
N GLU A 58 5.09 8.05 -2.90
CA GLU A 58 6.29 8.19 -3.71
C GLU A 58 6.55 6.95 -4.55
N VAL A 59 6.37 5.78 -3.95
CA VAL A 59 6.56 4.53 -4.68
C VAL A 59 5.54 4.42 -5.81
N LEU A 60 4.28 4.74 -5.52
CA LEU A 60 3.24 4.70 -6.55
C LEU A 60 3.56 5.64 -7.71
N ASP A 61 4.07 6.81 -7.38
CA ASP A 61 4.42 7.79 -8.38
C ASP A 61 5.57 7.30 -9.26
N GLN A 62 6.57 6.69 -8.65
CA GLN A 62 7.69 6.12 -9.39
C GLN A 62 7.24 5.00 -10.30
N ASN A 63 6.35 4.14 -9.83
CA ASN A 63 5.84 3.05 -10.66
C ASN A 63 5.12 3.59 -11.87
N LYS A 64 4.43 4.69 -11.71
CA LYS A 64 3.74 5.33 -12.81
C LYS A 64 4.72 5.85 -13.86
N ARG A 65 5.82 6.40 -13.39
CA ARG A 65 6.82 6.98 -14.28
C ARG A 65 7.53 5.96 -15.14
N GLU A 66 7.73 4.78 -14.58
CA GLU A 66 8.54 3.76 -15.25
C GLU A 66 7.79 2.99 -16.31
N ARG A 67 6.56 3.30 -16.53
CA ARG A 67 5.79 2.61 -17.54
C ARG A 67 6.21 2.91 -18.98
#